data_cea21751d650c74b792436980e2bbe24
#
_entry.id   cea21751d650c74b792436980e2bbe24
#
_cell.length_a   1.000
_cell.length_b   1.000
_cell.length_c   1.000
_cell.angle_alpha   90.00
_cell.angle_beta   90.00
_cell.angle_gamma   90.00
#
_symmetry.space_group_name_H-M   'P 1'
#
loop_
_entity.id
_entity.type
_entity.pdbx_description
1 polymer ?
#
loop_
_entity_poly.entity_id
_entity_poly.type
_entity_poly.pdbx_seq_one_letter_code
_entity_poly.pdbx_strand_id
1 'polypeptide(L)'
;NNLMVRMVNDTIKAIKPWVKFGIGPAGVAGKANTSAPVYGVEPCPTPASDWQYNQIYADPLAWYNEHTIDYMAPQIYWTIDSWSNYDVICKWWSDMASHFDRHMYVSHSLSALKADGTTLSSGQFYPSEIGAQTQLNRDYDRMGAPGSCWYGLSTGINTKGFMQYIKDNVYPVPAVVPQMTWYRTDDCLYVSNIRTQGNMLTWDAPADNLRYVVYRFTAADEGRHGVVGKGINMVGTTYTNSIDISQFANETTQFPMEYAVAVLDRYGNEYPARTMNNTTWGKSTAANLEYPAANSNVLIPCYFSWNAAPKADSYFFQLSKSADFSTVDYEYETTDTTF
;
A
#
# COMPACT_ATOMS: atom_id res chain seq x y z
N ASN A 1 0.34 4.64 -29.37
CA ASN A 1 0.14 5.14 -27.99
C ASN A 1 1.36 4.87 -27.09
N ASN A 2 2.09 3.75 -27.22
CA ASN A 2 3.21 3.41 -26.32
C ASN A 2 4.31 4.47 -26.35
N LEU A 3 4.69 4.98 -27.53
CA LEU A 3 5.68 6.07 -27.66
C LEU A 3 5.24 7.33 -26.89
N MET A 4 3.96 7.72 -26.99
CA MET A 4 3.43 8.89 -26.27
C MET A 4 3.53 8.69 -24.77
N VAL A 5 3.12 7.52 -24.25
CA VAL A 5 3.20 7.19 -22.81
C VAL A 5 4.64 7.26 -22.31
N ARG A 6 5.58 6.68 -23.06
CA ARG A 6 7.01 6.75 -22.76
C ARG A 6 7.51 8.20 -22.71
N MET A 7 7.22 9.02 -23.74
CA MET A 7 7.65 10.42 -23.79
C MET A 7 7.12 11.24 -22.59
N VAL A 8 5.87 10.98 -22.16
CA VAL A 8 5.29 11.65 -20.99
C VAL A 8 6.02 11.20 -19.72
N ASN A 9 6.23 9.90 -19.54
CA ASN A 9 6.98 9.36 -18.40
C ASN A 9 8.39 9.96 -18.33
N ASP A 10 9.14 9.92 -19.43
CA ASP A 10 10.51 10.40 -19.48
C ASP A 10 10.60 11.90 -19.15
N THR A 11 9.65 12.68 -19.64
CA THR A 11 9.56 14.11 -19.31
C THR A 11 9.29 14.33 -17.83
N ILE A 12 8.34 13.59 -17.24
CA ILE A 12 8.04 13.68 -15.80
C ILE A 12 9.26 13.29 -14.99
N LYS A 13 9.90 12.16 -15.32
CA LYS A 13 11.05 11.64 -14.56
C LYS A 13 12.30 12.51 -14.70
N ALA A 14 12.48 13.18 -15.83
CA ALA A 14 13.57 14.14 -16.01
C ALA A 14 13.41 15.39 -15.11
N ILE A 15 12.17 15.81 -14.82
CA ILE A 15 11.90 17.03 -14.05
C ILE A 15 11.68 16.72 -12.56
N LYS A 16 10.88 15.68 -12.25
CA LYS A 16 10.48 15.27 -10.90
C LYS A 16 10.39 13.75 -10.82
N PRO A 17 11.49 13.03 -10.67
CA PRO A 17 11.52 11.57 -10.71
C PRO A 17 10.65 10.90 -9.64
N TRP A 18 10.37 11.60 -8.55
CA TRP A 18 9.53 11.11 -7.46
C TRP A 18 8.02 11.23 -7.70
N VAL A 19 7.59 11.91 -8.76
CA VAL A 19 6.16 12.01 -9.09
C VAL A 19 5.71 10.70 -9.73
N LYS A 20 4.70 10.06 -9.12
CA LYS A 20 4.08 8.87 -9.70
C LYS A 20 3.30 9.24 -10.95
N PHE A 21 3.58 8.54 -12.03
CA PHE A 21 2.83 8.62 -13.27
C PHE A 21 2.03 7.34 -13.48
N GLY A 22 0.74 7.47 -13.76
CA GLY A 22 -0.13 6.33 -14.00
C GLY A 22 -1.23 6.65 -15.00
N ILE A 23 -1.88 5.60 -15.49
CA ILE A 23 -2.94 5.68 -16.49
C ILE A 23 -4.15 4.88 -16.00
N GLY A 24 -5.35 5.39 -16.30
CA GLY A 24 -6.63 4.73 -16.04
C GLY A 24 -7.18 4.07 -17.32
N PRO A 25 -6.76 2.85 -17.67
CA PRO A 25 -7.27 2.13 -18.82
C PRO A 25 -8.70 1.65 -18.57
N ALA A 26 -9.38 1.15 -19.61
CA ALA A 26 -10.61 0.38 -19.44
C ALA A 26 -10.36 -0.84 -18.54
N GLY A 27 -11.39 -1.33 -17.86
CA GLY A 27 -11.27 -2.37 -16.83
C GLY A 27 -10.76 -3.73 -17.33
N VAL A 28 -10.86 -4.01 -18.63
CA VAL A 28 -10.40 -5.28 -19.21
C VAL A 28 -9.29 -5.03 -20.22
N ALA A 29 -8.18 -5.73 -20.03
CA ALA A 29 -7.04 -5.77 -20.95
C ALA A 29 -6.43 -7.18 -20.97
N GLY A 30 -5.49 -7.44 -21.88
CA GLY A 30 -4.73 -8.68 -21.89
C GLY A 30 -5.57 -9.93 -22.16
N LYS A 31 -6.45 -9.91 -23.14
CA LYS A 31 -7.16 -11.11 -23.60
C LYS A 31 -6.24 -11.99 -24.47
N ALA A 32 -6.60 -13.25 -24.62
CA ALA A 32 -5.84 -14.24 -25.42
C ALA A 32 -5.64 -13.82 -26.89
N ASN A 33 -6.58 -13.04 -27.43
CA ASN A 33 -6.50 -12.49 -28.79
C ASN A 33 -5.96 -11.05 -28.86
N THR A 34 -5.37 -10.55 -27.78
CA THR A 34 -4.75 -9.23 -27.71
C THR A 34 -3.29 -9.34 -27.26
N SER A 35 -2.90 -8.70 -26.15
CA SER A 35 -1.50 -8.58 -25.75
C SER A 35 -1.00 -9.63 -24.74
N ALA A 36 -1.87 -10.38 -24.07
CA ALA A 36 -1.43 -11.33 -23.04
C ALA A 36 -0.39 -12.36 -23.57
N PRO A 37 -0.59 -13.00 -24.73
CA PRO A 37 0.39 -13.95 -25.27
C PRO A 37 1.75 -13.30 -25.62
N VAL A 38 1.75 -12.02 -25.94
CA VAL A 38 2.97 -11.27 -26.29
C VAL A 38 3.89 -11.14 -25.07
N TYR A 39 3.30 -10.97 -23.88
CA TYR A 39 4.04 -10.78 -22.64
C TYR A 39 4.09 -12.06 -21.78
N GLY A 40 3.59 -13.18 -22.30
CA GLY A 40 3.65 -14.49 -21.60
C GLY A 40 2.84 -14.52 -20.30
N VAL A 41 1.77 -13.71 -20.23
CA VAL A 41 0.88 -13.68 -19.07
C VAL A 41 -0.46 -14.34 -19.37
N GLU A 42 -1.12 -14.87 -18.33
CA GLU A 42 -2.44 -15.46 -18.48
C GLU A 42 -3.48 -14.42 -18.92
N PRO A 43 -4.35 -14.76 -19.88
CA PRO A 43 -5.41 -13.86 -20.31
C PRO A 43 -6.39 -13.52 -19.18
N CYS A 44 -6.87 -12.27 -19.17
CA CYS A 44 -7.91 -11.85 -18.23
C CYS A 44 -9.16 -12.76 -18.38
N PRO A 45 -9.56 -13.51 -17.32
CA PRO A 45 -10.55 -14.59 -17.43
C PRO A 45 -12.00 -14.08 -17.30
N THR A 46 -12.32 -12.94 -17.88
CA THR A 46 -13.67 -12.36 -17.92
C THR A 46 -14.29 -12.55 -19.29
N PRO A 47 -15.63 -12.67 -19.41
CA PRO A 47 -16.31 -12.70 -20.71
C PRO A 47 -16.25 -11.35 -21.46
N ALA A 48 -16.00 -10.24 -20.75
CA ALA A 48 -15.86 -8.92 -21.39
C ALA A 48 -14.64 -8.86 -22.32
N SER A 49 -14.75 -8.07 -23.39
CA SER A 49 -13.71 -7.91 -24.39
C SER A 49 -12.70 -6.82 -24.03
N ASP A 50 -11.49 -6.96 -24.52
CA ASP A 50 -10.48 -5.92 -24.53
C ASP A 50 -10.69 -5.01 -25.75
N TRP A 51 -11.73 -4.17 -25.69
CA TRP A 51 -12.07 -3.26 -26.78
C TRP A 51 -11.00 -2.18 -27.00
N GLN A 52 -10.34 -1.74 -25.91
CA GLN A 52 -9.36 -0.65 -25.97
C GLN A 52 -8.15 -1.02 -26.81
N TYR A 53 -7.71 -2.27 -26.81
CA TYR A 53 -6.61 -2.75 -27.62
C TYR A 53 -6.91 -2.59 -29.13
N ASN A 54 -8.08 -3.04 -29.57
CA ASN A 54 -8.46 -3.09 -30.95
C ASN A 54 -9.03 -1.77 -31.51
N GLN A 55 -9.68 -0.95 -30.66
CA GLN A 55 -10.41 0.23 -31.13
C GLN A 55 -9.63 1.55 -30.94
N ILE A 56 -8.86 1.65 -29.86
CA ILE A 56 -8.08 2.86 -29.58
C ILE A 56 -6.56 2.60 -29.49
N TYR A 57 -6.16 1.36 -29.80
CA TYR A 57 -4.76 0.93 -29.80
C TYR A 57 -4.02 1.21 -28.49
N ALA A 58 -4.71 1.01 -27.39
CA ALA A 58 -4.16 1.12 -26.03
C ALA A 58 -3.76 -0.25 -25.51
N ASP A 59 -2.49 -0.40 -25.14
CA ASP A 59 -1.92 -1.64 -24.64
C ASP A 59 -1.34 -1.44 -23.23
N PRO A 60 -2.16 -1.58 -22.18
CA PRO A 60 -1.70 -1.43 -20.81
C PRO A 60 -0.58 -2.39 -20.41
N LEU A 61 -0.55 -3.61 -20.95
CA LEU A 61 0.52 -4.56 -20.65
C LEU A 61 1.86 -4.11 -21.23
N ALA A 62 1.86 -3.44 -22.40
CA ALA A 62 3.07 -2.81 -22.92
C ALA A 62 3.61 -1.73 -21.98
N TRP A 63 2.74 -0.92 -21.40
CA TRP A 63 3.16 0.16 -20.50
C TRP A 63 3.71 -0.37 -19.18
N TYR A 64 3.17 -1.47 -18.66
CA TYR A 64 3.72 -2.20 -17.53
C TYR A 64 5.10 -2.80 -17.88
N ASN A 65 5.17 -3.56 -18.97
CA ASN A 65 6.39 -4.25 -19.39
C ASN A 65 7.55 -3.30 -19.71
N GLU A 66 7.25 -2.14 -20.30
CA GLU A 66 8.24 -1.10 -20.59
C GLU A 66 8.58 -0.22 -19.38
N HIS A 67 7.90 -0.43 -18.25
CA HIS A 67 8.04 0.36 -17.04
C HIS A 67 7.84 1.87 -17.27
N THR A 68 6.98 2.24 -18.22
CA THR A 68 6.67 3.62 -18.57
C THR A 68 5.57 4.24 -17.70
N ILE A 69 5.12 3.52 -16.69
CA ILE A 69 4.17 3.97 -15.66
C ILE A 69 4.64 3.48 -14.28
N ASP A 70 4.22 4.17 -13.23
CA ASP A 70 4.44 3.75 -11.84
C ASP A 70 3.24 2.99 -11.28
N TYR A 71 2.04 3.26 -11.80
CA TYR A 71 0.83 2.55 -11.42
C TYR A 71 -0.19 2.47 -12.55
N MET A 72 -1.07 1.50 -12.48
CA MET A 72 -2.25 1.39 -13.31
C MET A 72 -3.50 1.65 -12.48
N ALA A 73 -4.47 2.39 -13.03
CA ALA A 73 -5.77 2.62 -12.39
C ALA A 73 -6.92 2.06 -13.25
N PRO A 74 -7.05 0.72 -13.37
CA PRO A 74 -8.03 0.10 -14.25
C PRO A 74 -9.46 0.46 -13.82
N GLN A 75 -10.31 0.84 -14.78
CA GLN A 75 -11.70 1.22 -14.58
C GLN A 75 -12.58 -0.02 -14.46
N ILE A 76 -12.52 -0.70 -13.31
CA ILE A 76 -13.33 -1.89 -13.04
C ILE A 76 -14.71 -1.44 -12.55
N TYR A 77 -15.58 -1.04 -13.49
CA TYR A 77 -16.86 -0.38 -13.21
C TYR A 77 -18.02 -1.37 -13.09
N TRP A 78 -17.75 -2.61 -12.77
CA TRP A 78 -18.74 -3.66 -12.51
C TRP A 78 -18.85 -3.94 -11.02
N THR A 79 -19.99 -4.47 -10.61
CA THR A 79 -20.19 -4.99 -9.24
C THR A 79 -19.57 -6.39 -9.11
N ILE A 80 -19.38 -6.82 -7.87
CA ILE A 80 -18.84 -8.16 -7.57
C ILE A 80 -19.69 -9.26 -8.21
N ASP A 81 -21.02 -9.13 -8.14
CA ASP A 81 -21.96 -10.13 -8.66
C ASP A 81 -22.35 -9.91 -10.13
N SER A 82 -21.70 -9.01 -10.86
CA SER A 82 -22.03 -8.78 -12.26
C SER A 82 -21.50 -9.90 -13.19
N TRP A 83 -22.04 -9.98 -14.42
CA TRP A 83 -21.58 -10.91 -15.44
C TRP A 83 -20.07 -10.77 -15.77
N SER A 84 -19.52 -9.58 -15.57
CA SER A 84 -18.11 -9.23 -15.77
C SER A 84 -17.34 -9.18 -14.46
N ASN A 85 -17.82 -9.81 -13.45
CA ASN A 85 -17.35 -10.02 -12.10
C ASN A 85 -16.09 -9.22 -11.70
N TYR A 86 -16.30 -8.24 -10.80
CA TYR A 86 -15.24 -7.38 -10.28
C TYR A 86 -14.06 -8.16 -9.69
N ASP A 87 -14.36 -9.19 -8.87
CA ASP A 87 -13.39 -10.00 -8.16
C ASP A 87 -12.35 -10.63 -9.10
N VAL A 88 -12.83 -11.27 -10.17
CA VAL A 88 -11.98 -11.93 -11.18
C VAL A 88 -11.06 -10.94 -11.90
N ILE A 89 -11.59 -9.77 -12.26
CA ILE A 89 -10.84 -8.73 -12.97
C ILE A 89 -9.82 -8.07 -12.03
N CYS A 90 -10.23 -7.78 -10.80
CA CYS A 90 -9.36 -7.19 -9.77
C CYS A 90 -8.17 -8.10 -9.48
N LYS A 91 -8.42 -9.40 -9.26
CA LYS A 91 -7.36 -10.38 -9.06
C LYS A 91 -6.38 -10.41 -10.23
N TRP A 92 -6.89 -10.46 -11.47
CA TRP A 92 -6.03 -10.45 -12.65
C TRP A 92 -5.13 -9.22 -12.72
N TRP A 93 -5.67 -8.02 -12.50
CA TRP A 93 -4.87 -6.80 -12.49
C TRP A 93 -3.83 -6.78 -11.37
N SER A 94 -4.16 -7.33 -10.20
CA SER A 94 -3.22 -7.45 -9.09
C SER A 94 -2.06 -8.40 -9.43
N ASP A 95 -2.36 -9.54 -10.09
CA ASP A 95 -1.34 -10.45 -10.58
C ASP A 95 -0.43 -9.76 -11.63
N MET A 96 -1.00 -8.92 -12.53
CA MET A 96 -0.21 -8.13 -13.49
C MET A 96 0.66 -7.08 -12.79
N ALA A 97 0.14 -6.37 -11.82
CA ALA A 97 0.91 -5.39 -11.04
C ALA A 97 2.14 -6.03 -10.38
N SER A 98 1.93 -7.20 -9.76
CA SER A 98 3.01 -8.00 -9.16
C SER A 98 4.00 -8.54 -10.19
N HIS A 99 3.50 -9.06 -11.33
CA HIS A 99 4.36 -9.62 -12.39
C HIS A 99 5.32 -8.57 -12.98
N PHE A 100 4.83 -7.34 -13.15
CA PHE A 100 5.61 -6.24 -13.74
C PHE A 100 6.24 -5.30 -12.73
N ASP A 101 6.17 -5.60 -11.43
CA ASP A 101 6.73 -4.80 -10.34
C ASP A 101 6.28 -3.32 -10.39
N ARG A 102 4.96 -3.09 -10.46
CA ARG A 102 4.33 -1.77 -10.45
C ARG A 102 3.07 -1.78 -9.60
N HIS A 103 2.59 -0.60 -9.21
CA HIS A 103 1.38 -0.48 -8.40
C HIS A 103 0.08 -0.62 -9.21
N MET A 104 -1.00 -0.95 -8.49
CA MET A 104 -2.37 -0.89 -8.99
C MET A 104 -3.24 -0.11 -8.00
N TYR A 105 -3.99 0.87 -8.52
CA TYR A 105 -5.01 1.60 -7.77
C TYR A 105 -6.33 1.48 -8.51
N VAL A 106 -7.21 0.58 -8.08
CA VAL A 106 -8.45 0.33 -8.83
C VAL A 106 -9.30 1.58 -8.93
N SER A 107 -9.78 1.90 -10.12
CA SER A 107 -10.79 2.93 -10.32
C SER A 107 -12.19 2.32 -10.22
N HIS A 108 -12.95 2.75 -9.20
CA HIS A 108 -14.33 2.34 -8.94
C HIS A 108 -15.31 3.38 -9.48
N SER A 109 -16.44 2.93 -10.03
CA SER A 109 -17.52 3.86 -10.40
C SER A 109 -18.50 4.05 -9.25
N LEU A 110 -18.80 5.30 -8.91
CA LEU A 110 -19.86 5.66 -7.97
C LEU A 110 -21.16 6.06 -8.67
N SER A 111 -21.25 5.96 -10.00
CA SER A 111 -22.41 6.45 -10.76
C SER A 111 -23.72 5.77 -10.38
N ALA A 112 -23.66 4.52 -9.97
CA ALA A 112 -24.82 3.72 -9.56
C ALA A 112 -25.01 3.62 -8.04
N LEU A 113 -24.19 4.32 -7.26
CA LEU A 113 -24.24 4.32 -5.80
C LEU A 113 -25.54 4.96 -5.27
N LYS A 114 -26.13 4.32 -4.27
CA LYS A 114 -27.34 4.79 -3.56
C LYS A 114 -27.11 4.79 -2.06
N ALA A 115 -27.81 5.69 -1.36
CA ALA A 115 -27.81 5.69 0.09
C ALA A 115 -28.47 4.43 0.64
N ASP A 116 -28.03 3.98 1.81
CA ASP A 116 -28.63 2.85 2.51
C ASP A 116 -30.14 3.09 2.76
N GLY A 117 -30.92 2.01 2.65
CA GLY A 117 -32.39 2.07 2.80
C GLY A 117 -33.14 2.55 1.55
N THR A 118 -32.46 2.93 0.47
CA THR A 118 -33.09 3.24 -0.82
C THR A 118 -33.43 1.94 -1.55
N THR A 119 -34.58 1.88 -2.22
CA THR A 119 -34.89 0.74 -3.12
C THR A 119 -33.95 0.77 -4.32
N LEU A 120 -33.19 -0.32 -4.53
CA LEU A 120 -32.28 -0.45 -5.66
C LEU A 120 -32.98 -0.87 -6.93
N SER A 121 -32.58 -0.26 -8.04
CA SER A 121 -32.84 -0.76 -9.38
C SER A 121 -31.67 -1.62 -9.87
N SER A 122 -31.86 -2.32 -10.98
CA SER A 122 -30.79 -3.17 -11.57
C SER A 122 -29.49 -2.38 -11.78
N GLY A 123 -28.38 -2.92 -11.34
CA GLY A 123 -27.04 -2.35 -11.44
C GLY A 123 -26.73 -1.26 -10.40
N GLN A 124 -27.66 -0.90 -9.53
CA GLN A 124 -27.42 0.00 -8.40
C GLN A 124 -26.93 -0.77 -7.17
N PHE A 125 -26.18 -0.08 -6.30
CA PHE A 125 -25.57 -0.69 -5.11
C PHE A 125 -25.46 0.29 -3.95
N TYR A 126 -25.28 -0.26 -2.74
CA TYR A 126 -25.04 0.47 -1.51
C TYR A 126 -23.54 0.71 -1.24
N PRO A 127 -23.19 1.59 -0.27
CA PRO A 127 -21.81 1.80 0.15
C PRO A 127 -21.01 0.53 0.45
N SER A 128 -21.68 -0.50 0.95
CA SER A 128 -21.07 -1.81 1.28
C SER A 128 -20.42 -2.51 0.08
N GLU A 129 -20.93 -2.29 -1.13
CA GLU A 129 -20.29 -2.82 -2.37
C GLU A 129 -18.89 -2.23 -2.54
N ILE A 130 -18.72 -0.92 -2.38
CA ILE A 130 -17.41 -0.26 -2.47
C ILE A 130 -16.48 -0.73 -1.33
N GLY A 131 -17.04 -0.97 -0.14
CA GLY A 131 -16.29 -1.58 0.97
C GLY A 131 -15.75 -2.96 0.62
N ALA A 132 -16.61 -3.83 0.07
CA ALA A 132 -16.24 -5.17 -0.35
C ALA A 132 -15.21 -5.15 -1.50
N GLN A 133 -15.41 -4.30 -2.52
CA GLN A 133 -14.45 -4.12 -3.59
C GLN A 133 -13.08 -3.66 -3.07
N THR A 134 -13.06 -2.70 -2.13
CA THR A 134 -11.80 -2.22 -1.53
C THR A 134 -11.12 -3.30 -0.70
N GLN A 135 -11.89 -4.17 -0.02
CA GLN A 135 -11.32 -5.31 0.70
C GLN A 135 -10.68 -6.31 -0.28
N LEU A 136 -11.33 -6.64 -1.39
CA LEU A 136 -10.74 -7.48 -2.45
C LEU A 136 -9.43 -6.89 -3.00
N ASN A 137 -9.35 -5.56 -3.18
CA ASN A 137 -8.11 -4.91 -3.58
C ASN A 137 -6.97 -5.18 -2.59
N ARG A 138 -7.26 -5.16 -1.29
CA ARG A 138 -6.29 -5.45 -0.22
C ARG A 138 -5.90 -6.92 -0.18
N ASP A 139 -6.88 -7.81 -0.33
CA ASP A 139 -6.67 -9.27 -0.25
C ASP A 139 -5.81 -9.78 -1.42
N TYR A 140 -5.91 -9.14 -2.59
CA TYR A 140 -5.14 -9.50 -3.78
C TYR A 140 -3.83 -8.74 -3.92
N ASP A 141 -3.66 -7.62 -3.21
CA ASP A 141 -2.45 -6.81 -3.34
C ASP A 141 -1.20 -7.57 -2.88
N ARG A 142 -0.18 -7.57 -3.72
CA ARG A 142 1.13 -8.18 -3.45
C ARG A 142 2.28 -7.17 -3.48
N MET A 143 1.96 -5.90 -3.75
CA MET A 143 2.93 -4.83 -3.88
C MET A 143 3.00 -3.94 -2.63
N GLY A 144 2.19 -4.23 -1.60
CA GLY A 144 2.04 -3.38 -0.41
C GLY A 144 1.45 -2.00 -0.75
N ALA A 145 0.67 -1.93 -1.82
CA ALA A 145 0.17 -0.69 -2.40
C ALA A 145 -1.33 -0.74 -2.77
N PRO A 146 -2.22 -1.32 -1.92
CA PRO A 146 -3.63 -1.36 -2.24
C PRO A 146 -4.19 0.06 -2.23
N GLY A 147 -4.82 0.47 -3.34
CA GLY A 147 -5.37 1.81 -3.48
C GLY A 147 -6.64 1.85 -4.32
N SER A 148 -7.41 2.93 -4.15
CA SER A 148 -8.67 3.12 -4.85
C SER A 148 -8.79 4.55 -5.36
N CYS A 149 -9.30 4.68 -6.59
CA CYS A 149 -9.73 5.93 -7.20
C CYS A 149 -11.24 5.89 -7.36
N TRP A 150 -11.97 6.86 -6.82
CA TRP A 150 -13.45 6.86 -6.90
C TRP A 150 -13.96 7.86 -7.93
N TYR A 151 -14.57 7.36 -8.97
CA TYR A 151 -15.19 8.14 -10.03
C TYR A 151 -16.71 8.08 -9.86
N GLY A 152 -17.44 9.19 -9.57
CA GLY A 152 -17.00 10.58 -9.46
C GLY A 152 -17.28 11.13 -8.08
N LEU A 153 -16.42 12.07 -7.70
CA LEU A 153 -16.42 12.66 -6.37
C LEU A 153 -17.77 13.27 -5.95
N SER A 154 -18.45 13.98 -6.85
CA SER A 154 -19.75 14.60 -6.56
C SER A 154 -20.81 13.58 -6.11
N THR A 155 -20.85 12.41 -6.74
CA THR A 155 -21.78 11.34 -6.33
C THR A 155 -21.43 10.84 -4.93
N GLY A 156 -20.15 10.62 -4.65
CA GLY A 156 -19.70 10.19 -3.33
C GLY A 156 -20.09 11.19 -2.23
N ILE A 157 -19.83 12.48 -2.44
CA ILE A 157 -20.15 13.53 -1.46
C ILE A 157 -21.67 13.66 -1.25
N ASN A 158 -22.45 13.60 -2.33
CA ASN A 158 -23.89 13.82 -2.30
C ASN A 158 -24.70 12.59 -1.87
N THR A 159 -24.12 11.40 -1.90
CA THR A 159 -24.80 10.19 -1.41
C THR A 159 -24.76 10.15 0.12
N LYS A 160 -25.93 10.33 0.73
CA LYS A 160 -26.06 10.34 2.20
C LYS A 160 -25.45 9.10 2.84
N GLY A 161 -24.55 9.33 3.79
CA GLY A 161 -23.91 8.25 4.57
C GLY A 161 -22.67 7.63 3.93
N PHE A 162 -22.41 7.84 2.62
CA PHE A 162 -21.28 7.19 1.95
C PHE A 162 -19.92 7.59 2.54
N MET A 163 -19.65 8.89 2.67
CA MET A 163 -18.34 9.32 3.19
C MET A 163 -18.12 8.88 4.65
N GLN A 164 -19.20 8.83 5.45
CA GLN A 164 -19.12 8.30 6.81
C GLN A 164 -18.85 6.80 6.80
N TYR A 165 -19.54 6.04 5.94
CA TYR A 165 -19.29 4.60 5.76
C TYR A 165 -17.83 4.32 5.40
N ILE A 166 -17.29 5.08 4.44
CA ILE A 166 -15.89 4.95 4.02
C ILE A 166 -14.92 5.21 5.17
N LYS A 167 -15.18 6.28 5.94
CA LYS A 167 -14.35 6.62 7.10
C LYS A 167 -14.37 5.53 8.18
N ASP A 168 -15.56 5.00 8.47
CA ASP A 168 -15.73 4.10 9.62
C ASP A 168 -15.38 2.63 9.28
N ASN A 169 -15.58 2.21 8.02
CA ASN A 169 -15.48 0.79 7.63
C ASN A 169 -14.35 0.49 6.64
N VAL A 170 -13.92 1.48 5.86
CA VAL A 170 -12.93 1.25 4.79
C VAL A 170 -11.57 1.84 5.14
N TYR A 171 -11.54 3.08 5.61
CA TYR A 171 -10.33 3.81 5.99
C TYR A 171 -10.46 4.43 7.39
N PRO A 172 -10.60 3.59 8.44
CA PRO A 172 -10.78 4.09 9.82
C PRO A 172 -9.51 4.71 10.41
N VAL A 173 -8.36 4.43 9.82
CA VAL A 173 -7.05 4.92 10.27
C VAL A 173 -6.28 5.55 9.11
N PRO A 174 -5.36 6.50 9.40
CA PRO A 174 -4.51 7.08 8.37
C PRO A 174 -3.53 6.05 7.80
N ALA A 175 -3.05 6.31 6.60
CA ALA A 175 -2.04 5.48 5.93
C ALA A 175 -0.98 6.35 5.27
N VAL A 176 0.21 5.81 5.14
CA VAL A 176 1.29 6.40 4.35
C VAL A 176 1.07 6.07 2.88
N VAL A 177 1.47 6.97 1.99
CA VAL A 177 1.46 6.71 0.54
C VAL A 177 2.41 5.54 0.24
N PRO A 178 1.99 4.54 -0.53
CA PRO A 178 2.82 3.39 -0.86
C PRO A 178 4.15 3.79 -1.48
N GLN A 179 5.23 3.16 -1.03
CA GLN A 179 6.58 3.42 -1.52
C GLN A 179 6.76 2.91 -2.96
N MET A 180 7.58 3.60 -3.74
CA MET A 180 8.02 3.13 -5.05
C MET A 180 9.27 2.25 -4.86
N THR A 181 9.09 0.96 -4.68
CA THR A 181 10.17 0.01 -4.36
C THR A 181 11.28 -0.04 -5.40
N TRP A 182 10.96 0.26 -6.65
CA TRP A 182 11.91 0.35 -7.78
C TRP A 182 12.82 1.59 -7.73
N TYR A 183 12.56 2.52 -6.80
CA TYR A 183 13.42 3.69 -6.52
C TYR A 183 14.01 3.65 -5.12
N ARG A 184 14.16 2.47 -4.56
CA ARG A 184 14.72 2.31 -3.22
C ARG A 184 16.20 2.70 -3.22
N THR A 185 16.60 3.45 -2.19
CA THR A 185 18.01 3.71 -1.88
C THR A 185 18.44 2.90 -0.67
N ASP A 186 19.73 2.51 -0.63
CA ASP A 186 20.32 1.83 0.54
C ASP A 186 20.69 2.80 1.68
N ASP A 187 20.44 4.10 1.48
CA ASP A 187 20.68 5.10 2.50
C ASP A 187 19.63 5.00 3.61
N CYS A 188 20.07 5.07 4.86
CA CYS A 188 19.19 5.18 6.02
C CYS A 188 19.27 6.57 6.58
N LEU A 189 18.13 7.27 6.64
CA LEU A 189 18.02 8.59 7.22
C LEU A 189 17.30 8.50 8.56
N TYR A 190 17.89 9.10 9.59
CA TYR A 190 17.33 9.12 10.94
C TYR A 190 17.23 10.54 11.46
N VAL A 191 16.12 10.83 12.12
CA VAL A 191 16.02 12.05 12.94
C VAL A 191 16.84 11.90 14.22
N SER A 192 17.14 13.01 14.87
CA SER A 192 17.80 13.03 16.17
C SER A 192 17.12 14.03 17.12
N ASN A 193 17.48 13.99 18.41
CA ASN A 193 17.03 14.94 19.43
C ASN A 193 15.49 15.11 19.46
N ILE A 194 14.76 14.01 19.43
CA ILE A 194 13.29 14.03 19.55
C ILE A 194 12.94 14.50 20.96
N ARG A 195 12.09 15.52 21.06
CA ARG A 195 11.72 16.16 22.32
C ARG A 195 10.34 16.76 22.27
N THR A 196 9.69 16.87 23.42
CA THR A 196 8.41 17.56 23.57
C THR A 196 8.62 18.98 24.11
N GLN A 197 7.91 19.94 23.56
CA GLN A 197 7.83 21.33 24.04
C GLN A 197 6.34 21.72 24.12
N GLY A 198 5.77 21.64 25.31
CA GLY A 198 4.33 21.74 25.48
C GLY A 198 3.61 20.65 24.67
N ASN A 199 2.71 21.08 23.81
CA ASN A 199 1.96 20.16 22.93
C ASN A 199 2.65 19.90 21.56
N MET A 200 3.88 20.35 21.39
CA MET A 200 4.63 20.11 20.15
C MET A 200 5.69 19.03 20.36
N LEU A 201 5.69 18.03 19.50
CA LEU A 201 6.82 17.12 19.32
C LEU A 201 7.74 17.72 18.26
N THR A 202 9.05 17.78 18.56
CA THR A 202 10.06 18.36 17.68
C THR A 202 11.27 17.45 17.58
N TRP A 203 12.02 17.56 16.48
CA TRP A 203 13.24 16.78 16.23
C TRP A 203 14.20 17.54 15.34
N ASP A 204 15.44 17.05 15.27
CA ASP A 204 16.43 17.57 14.35
C ASP A 204 16.43 16.74 13.07
N ALA A 205 16.31 17.41 11.92
CA ALA A 205 16.23 16.79 10.61
C ALA A 205 17.62 16.32 10.14
N PRO A 206 17.73 15.14 9.49
CA PRO A 206 19.00 14.68 8.91
C PRO A 206 19.37 15.40 7.59
N ALA A 207 18.40 15.97 6.90
CA ALA A 207 18.56 16.69 5.64
C ALA A 207 17.34 17.61 5.37
N ASP A 208 17.46 18.46 4.37
CA ASP A 208 16.38 19.33 3.91
C ASP A 208 15.35 18.60 3.05
N ASN A 209 14.15 19.18 2.96
CA ASN A 209 13.08 18.73 2.06
C ASN A 209 12.60 17.29 2.28
N LEU A 210 12.65 16.81 3.50
CA LEU A 210 12.11 15.54 3.92
C LEU A 210 10.66 15.67 4.40
N ARG A 211 9.97 14.55 4.43
CA ARG A 211 8.69 14.37 5.09
C ARG A 211 8.88 13.39 6.23
N TYR A 212 8.03 13.45 7.23
CA TYR A 212 8.13 12.61 8.42
C TYR A 212 6.80 11.93 8.70
N VAL A 213 6.86 10.71 9.24
CA VAL A 213 5.74 10.02 9.87
C VAL A 213 6.01 9.95 11.36
N VAL A 214 5.01 10.30 12.14
CA VAL A 214 5.09 10.22 13.60
C VAL A 214 4.15 9.14 14.08
N TYR A 215 4.67 8.26 14.92
CA TYR A 215 3.94 7.20 15.59
C TYR A 215 3.90 7.44 17.09
N ARG A 216 2.85 6.95 17.74
CA ARG A 216 2.69 6.94 19.19
C ARG A 216 2.58 5.51 19.70
N PHE A 217 3.07 5.28 20.90
CA PHE A 217 3.06 3.98 21.57
C PHE A 217 3.17 4.17 23.08
N THR A 218 3.00 3.10 23.81
CA THR A 218 3.22 3.07 25.27
C THR A 218 4.33 2.07 25.59
N ALA A 219 4.84 2.08 26.83
CA ALA A 219 5.81 1.09 27.27
C ALA A 219 5.32 -0.36 27.16
N ALA A 220 4.00 -0.58 27.12
CA ALA A 220 3.44 -1.91 26.85
C ALA A 220 3.67 -2.37 25.38
N ASP A 221 3.88 -1.41 24.47
CA ASP A 221 4.16 -1.67 23.05
C ASP A 221 5.67 -1.67 22.77
N GLU A 222 6.49 -1.26 23.75
CA GLU A 222 7.95 -1.21 23.63
C GLU A 222 8.50 -2.63 23.42
N GLY A 223 9.34 -2.77 22.39
CA GLY A 223 9.84 -4.09 21.95
C GLY A 223 8.89 -4.85 21.04
N ARG A 224 7.67 -4.34 20.77
CA ARG A 224 6.76 -4.89 19.76
C ARG A 224 7.02 -4.23 18.42
N HIS A 225 7.58 -4.97 17.50
CA HIS A 225 7.93 -4.49 16.14
C HIS A 225 6.70 -4.17 15.26
N GLY A 226 5.56 -3.93 15.85
CA GLY A 226 4.30 -3.68 15.17
C GLY A 226 3.73 -2.27 15.33
N VAL A 227 4.45 -1.32 15.92
CA VAL A 227 4.00 0.06 16.10
C VAL A 227 4.19 0.88 14.82
N VAL A 228 5.40 0.81 14.25
CA VAL A 228 5.79 1.53 13.03
C VAL A 228 5.12 0.88 11.83
N GLY A 229 4.57 1.70 10.93
CA GLY A 229 3.82 1.24 9.76
C GLY A 229 2.35 0.92 10.04
N LYS A 230 1.89 0.91 11.30
CA LYS A 230 0.46 0.72 11.61
C LYS A 230 -0.27 2.05 11.71
N GLY A 231 -1.31 2.22 10.90
CA GLY A 231 -2.14 3.43 10.88
C GLY A 231 -2.77 3.75 12.24
N ILE A 232 -3.12 2.75 13.05
CA ILE A 232 -3.69 2.95 14.39
C ILE A 232 -2.73 3.70 15.35
N ASN A 233 -1.44 3.53 15.15
CA ASN A 233 -0.41 4.18 15.96
C ASN A 233 0.07 5.50 15.34
N MET A 234 -0.38 5.83 14.14
CA MET A 234 0.07 6.99 13.40
C MET A 234 -0.56 8.27 13.96
N VAL A 235 0.27 9.21 14.39
CA VAL A 235 -0.13 10.57 14.77
C VAL A 235 -0.41 11.39 13.52
N GLY A 236 0.44 11.27 12.51
CA GLY A 236 0.31 11.98 11.25
C GLY A 236 1.59 12.05 10.45
N THR A 237 1.52 12.76 9.33
CA THR A 237 2.69 13.11 8.50
C THR A 237 2.89 14.62 8.47
N THR A 238 4.13 15.06 8.37
CA THR A 238 4.47 16.49 8.29
C THR A 238 5.68 16.73 7.39
N TYR A 239 5.78 17.94 6.83
CA TYR A 239 6.96 18.42 6.08
C TYR A 239 7.86 19.32 6.94
N THR A 240 7.45 19.58 8.18
CA THR A 240 8.24 20.32 9.17
C THR A 240 8.80 19.36 10.20
N ASN A 241 9.87 19.74 10.89
CA ASN A 241 10.46 18.95 11.98
C ASN A 241 9.70 19.13 13.31
N SER A 242 8.39 19.27 13.22
CA SER A 242 7.48 19.33 14.37
C SER A 242 6.07 18.89 14.00
N ILE A 243 5.33 18.42 15.00
CA ILE A 243 3.91 18.07 14.89
C ILE A 243 3.18 18.38 16.20
N ASP A 244 1.91 18.81 16.08
CA ASP A 244 1.05 19.03 17.25
C ASP A 244 0.52 17.68 17.75
N ILE A 245 0.74 17.41 19.04
CA ILE A 245 0.30 16.21 19.74
C ILE A 245 -0.79 16.51 20.78
N SER A 246 -1.35 17.72 20.78
CA SER A 246 -2.35 18.17 21.77
C SER A 246 -3.60 17.27 21.81
N GLN A 247 -3.98 16.69 20.68
CA GLN A 247 -5.12 15.77 20.60
C GLN A 247 -4.97 14.52 21.49
N PHE A 248 -3.75 14.17 21.89
CA PHE A 248 -3.44 13.03 22.74
C PHE A 248 -3.12 13.42 24.19
N ALA A 249 -3.06 14.73 24.51
CA ALA A 249 -2.63 15.23 25.82
C ALA A 249 -3.52 14.76 26.99
N ASN A 250 -4.78 14.43 26.72
CA ASN A 250 -5.77 14.00 27.72
C ASN A 250 -6.06 12.48 27.68
N GLU A 251 -5.33 11.72 26.85
CA GLU A 251 -5.50 10.26 26.86
C GLU A 251 -4.98 9.67 28.17
N THR A 252 -5.87 8.95 28.88
CA THR A 252 -5.49 8.23 30.10
C THR A 252 -5.02 6.83 29.70
N THR A 253 -3.72 6.62 29.68
CA THR A 253 -3.10 5.33 29.42
C THR A 253 -2.47 4.78 30.70
N GLN A 254 -2.37 3.45 30.81
CA GLN A 254 -1.73 2.80 31.97
C GLN A 254 -0.22 3.12 32.05
N PHE A 255 0.40 3.40 30.89
CA PHE A 255 1.80 3.75 30.75
C PHE A 255 1.92 5.12 30.03
N PRO A 256 3.01 5.88 30.28
CA PRO A 256 3.25 7.12 29.56
C PRO A 256 3.23 6.91 28.03
N MET A 257 2.68 7.90 27.31
CA MET A 257 2.70 7.92 25.85
C MET A 257 4.10 8.34 25.37
N GLU A 258 4.65 7.56 24.47
CA GLU A 258 5.93 7.83 23.80
C GLU A 258 5.72 8.01 22.30
N TYR A 259 6.75 8.52 21.63
CA TYR A 259 6.68 8.83 20.21
C TYR A 259 7.92 8.31 19.46
N ALA A 260 7.69 7.88 18.23
CA ALA A 260 8.72 7.53 17.26
C ALA A 260 8.53 8.34 15.99
N VAL A 261 9.63 8.78 15.38
CA VAL A 261 9.63 9.58 14.15
C VAL A 261 10.42 8.86 13.07
N ALA A 262 9.76 8.56 11.96
CA ALA A 262 10.37 8.01 10.75
C ALA A 262 10.53 9.10 9.69
N VAL A 263 11.60 9.03 8.94
CA VAL A 263 11.79 9.85 7.74
C VAL A 263 11.06 9.18 6.57
N LEU A 264 10.35 9.98 5.78
CA LEU A 264 9.82 9.61 4.48
C LEU A 264 10.58 10.37 3.40
N ASP A 265 11.16 9.66 2.45
CA ASP A 265 11.73 10.31 1.27
C ASP A 265 10.65 10.68 0.24
N ARG A 266 11.07 11.26 -0.87
CA ARG A 266 10.16 11.69 -1.94
C ARG A 266 9.55 10.51 -2.72
N TYR A 267 10.17 9.33 -2.66
CA TYR A 267 9.68 8.12 -3.31
C TYR A 267 8.72 7.32 -2.42
N GLY A 268 8.48 7.80 -1.19
CA GLY A 268 7.63 7.14 -0.21
C GLY A 268 8.36 6.05 0.58
N ASN A 269 9.70 5.96 0.48
CA ASN A 269 10.45 5.06 1.34
C ASN A 269 10.37 5.57 2.77
N GLU A 270 9.86 4.73 3.65
CA GLU A 270 9.82 4.97 5.09
C GLU A 270 11.07 4.33 5.72
N TYR A 271 11.92 5.17 6.27
CA TYR A 271 13.12 4.72 6.97
C TYR A 271 12.77 4.31 8.41
N PRO A 272 13.61 3.48 9.07
CA PRO A 272 13.34 3.08 10.44
C PRO A 272 13.16 4.29 11.37
N ALA A 273 12.15 4.24 12.23
CA ALA A 273 11.84 5.32 13.14
C ALA A 273 12.84 5.40 14.30
N ARG A 274 13.10 6.60 14.78
CA ARG A 274 13.80 6.83 16.05
C ARG A 274 12.82 7.20 17.14
N THR A 275 13.04 6.67 18.34
CA THR A 275 12.32 7.02 19.57
C THR A 275 13.01 8.15 20.30
N MET A 276 12.34 8.74 21.30
CA MET A 276 12.95 9.75 22.18
C MET A 276 14.20 9.23 22.91
N ASN A 277 14.29 7.95 23.16
CA ASN A 277 15.43 7.27 23.79
C ASN A 277 16.52 6.83 22.81
N ASN A 278 16.48 7.32 21.56
CA ASN A 278 17.37 6.93 20.45
C ASN A 278 17.33 5.45 20.06
N THR A 279 16.32 4.70 20.48
CA THR A 279 16.08 3.35 19.99
C THR A 279 15.57 3.41 18.55
N THR A 280 16.05 2.53 17.70
CA THR A 280 15.63 2.44 16.30
C THR A 280 14.55 1.39 16.17
N TRP A 281 13.40 1.79 15.62
CA TRP A 281 12.26 0.92 15.37
C TRP A 281 11.86 0.97 13.90
N GLY A 282 11.39 -0.15 13.39
CA GLY A 282 10.81 -0.22 12.07
C GLY A 282 11.45 -1.22 11.16
N LYS A 283 10.78 -1.48 10.09
CA LYS A 283 11.26 -2.39 9.06
C LYS A 283 12.48 -1.76 8.39
N SER A 284 13.64 -2.27 8.70
CA SER A 284 14.74 -2.33 7.77
C SER A 284 14.25 -3.08 6.50
N THR A 285 15.04 -3.13 5.46
CA THR A 285 14.79 -4.00 4.30
C THR A 285 14.37 -5.36 4.79
N ALA A 286 13.19 -5.84 4.38
CA ALA A 286 12.77 -7.19 4.71
C ALA A 286 13.85 -8.16 4.25
N ALA A 287 14.33 -9.00 5.14
CA ALA A 287 15.20 -10.10 4.76
C ALA A 287 14.38 -11.07 3.89
N ASN A 288 14.94 -11.53 2.80
CA ASN A 288 14.28 -12.54 1.98
C ASN A 288 14.49 -13.91 2.59
N LEU A 289 13.41 -14.64 2.83
CA LEU A 289 13.48 -16.03 3.27
C LEU A 289 14.15 -16.87 2.16
N GLU A 290 15.22 -17.56 2.51
CA GLU A 290 15.94 -18.48 1.61
C GLU A 290 15.47 -19.92 1.81
N TYR A 291 15.20 -20.29 3.05
CA TYR A 291 14.69 -21.61 3.40
C TYR A 291 13.70 -21.52 4.57
N PRO A 292 12.58 -22.25 4.53
CA PRO A 292 12.08 -23.02 3.38
C PRO A 292 11.65 -22.11 2.21
N ALA A 293 11.73 -22.63 0.99
CA ALA A 293 11.26 -21.90 -0.18
C ALA A 293 9.76 -21.65 -0.09
N ALA A 294 9.30 -20.52 -0.62
CA ALA A 294 7.89 -20.17 -0.62
C ALA A 294 7.02 -21.29 -1.22
N ASN A 295 5.91 -21.58 -0.56
CA ASN A 295 4.97 -22.66 -0.94
C ASN A 295 5.55 -24.08 -0.92
N SER A 296 6.69 -24.31 -0.27
CA SER A 296 7.25 -25.66 -0.12
C SER A 296 6.64 -26.38 1.08
N ASN A 297 6.61 -27.73 1.01
CA ASN A 297 6.32 -28.58 2.15
C ASN A 297 7.64 -28.92 2.85
N VAL A 298 7.67 -28.77 4.16
CA VAL A 298 8.86 -29.08 4.98
C VAL A 298 8.54 -30.14 6.03
N LEU A 299 9.56 -30.94 6.36
CA LEU A 299 9.47 -31.90 7.46
C LEU A 299 9.81 -31.22 8.79
N ILE A 300 9.21 -31.63 9.85
CA ILE A 300 9.50 -31.15 11.22
C ILE A 300 10.53 -32.12 11.86
N PRO A 301 11.59 -31.60 12.51
CA PRO A 301 11.92 -30.18 12.71
C PRO A 301 12.44 -29.50 11.44
N CYS A 302 12.10 -28.22 11.26
CA CYS A 302 12.51 -27.37 10.16
C CYS A 302 13.36 -26.22 10.70
N TYR A 303 14.43 -25.87 10.02
CA TYR A 303 15.14 -24.62 10.26
C TYR A 303 14.69 -23.56 9.24
N PHE A 304 14.93 -22.31 9.57
CA PHE A 304 14.66 -21.18 8.69
C PHE A 304 15.96 -20.45 8.42
N SER A 305 16.13 -19.95 7.20
CA SER A 305 17.25 -19.07 6.85
C SER A 305 16.80 -17.95 5.95
N TRP A 306 17.44 -16.81 6.07
CA TRP A 306 17.21 -15.62 5.27
C TRP A 306 18.50 -14.91 4.95
N ASN A 307 18.51 -14.14 3.85
CA ASN A 307 19.66 -13.34 3.49
C ASN A 307 19.86 -12.19 4.47
N ALA A 308 21.10 -11.81 4.71
CA ALA A 308 21.41 -10.64 5.53
C ALA A 308 20.82 -9.37 4.88
N ALA A 309 20.03 -8.63 5.64
CA ALA A 309 19.56 -7.32 5.23
C ALA A 309 20.64 -6.27 5.52
N PRO A 310 20.94 -5.34 4.56
CA PRO A 310 21.92 -4.30 4.78
C PRO A 310 21.59 -3.46 6.02
N LYS A 311 22.58 -3.26 6.90
CA LYS A 311 22.48 -2.46 8.13
C LYS A 311 21.42 -2.94 9.13
N ALA A 312 20.99 -4.20 9.07
CA ALA A 312 20.17 -4.79 10.11
C ALA A 312 21.01 -5.09 11.35
N ASP A 313 20.57 -4.61 12.51
CA ASP A 313 21.18 -4.92 13.81
C ASP A 313 20.62 -6.24 14.37
N SER A 314 19.36 -6.55 14.05
CA SER A 314 18.67 -7.79 14.42
C SER A 314 17.59 -8.13 13.41
N TYR A 315 17.05 -9.33 13.48
CA TYR A 315 15.93 -9.84 12.70
C TYR A 315 14.81 -10.24 13.63
N PHE A 316 13.60 -9.93 13.21
CA PHE A 316 12.40 -10.33 13.91
C PHE A 316 11.68 -11.42 13.13
N PHE A 317 11.74 -12.64 13.65
CA PHE A 317 11.14 -13.81 13.04
C PHE A 317 9.74 -14.05 13.60
N GLN A 318 8.77 -14.28 12.74
CA GLN A 318 7.39 -14.58 13.13
C GLN A 318 6.86 -15.77 12.33
N LEU A 319 6.10 -16.63 13.01
CA LEU A 319 5.29 -17.67 12.41
C LEU A 319 3.82 -17.42 12.68
N SER A 320 2.99 -17.61 11.69
CA SER A 320 1.55 -17.49 11.80
C SER A 320 0.85 -18.55 10.93
N LYS A 321 -0.25 -19.10 11.44
CA LYS A 321 -1.20 -19.88 10.63
C LYS A 321 -2.12 -19.00 9.81
N SER A 322 -2.20 -17.70 10.15
CA SER A 322 -2.97 -16.71 9.43
C SER A 322 -2.08 -16.03 8.38
N ALA A 323 -2.47 -16.05 7.11
CA ALA A 323 -1.68 -15.47 6.02
C ALA A 323 -1.48 -13.95 6.15
N ASP A 324 -2.39 -13.26 6.84
CA ASP A 324 -2.33 -11.83 7.13
C ASP A 324 -1.61 -11.49 8.44
N PHE A 325 -1.09 -12.50 9.16
CA PHE A 325 -0.48 -12.36 10.47
C PHE A 325 -1.40 -11.65 11.51
N SER A 326 -2.72 -11.73 11.35
CA SER A 326 -3.69 -11.21 12.32
C SER A 326 -3.54 -11.87 13.69
N THR A 327 -3.01 -13.08 13.73
CA THR A 327 -2.54 -13.78 14.94
C THR A 327 -1.13 -14.28 14.68
N VAL A 328 -0.24 -14.11 15.65
CA VAL A 328 1.14 -14.63 15.58
C VAL A 328 1.23 -15.82 16.54
N ASP A 329 1.57 -17.00 16.01
CA ASP A 329 1.71 -18.22 16.82
C ASP A 329 3.06 -18.28 17.54
N TYR A 330 4.10 -17.71 16.91
CA TYR A 330 5.45 -17.68 17.46
C TYR A 330 6.21 -16.45 16.95
N GLU A 331 7.00 -15.82 17.84
CA GLU A 331 7.89 -14.72 17.47
C GLU A 331 9.20 -14.80 18.25
N TYR A 332 10.29 -14.39 17.60
CA TYR A 332 11.62 -14.42 18.17
C TYR A 332 12.51 -13.35 17.52
N GLU A 333 13.29 -12.65 18.33
CA GLU A 333 14.31 -11.71 17.85
C GLU A 333 15.68 -12.37 17.89
N THR A 334 16.46 -12.20 16.80
CA THR A 334 17.80 -12.79 16.66
C THR A 334 18.72 -11.84 15.88
N THR A 335 20.01 -11.93 16.13
CA THR A 335 21.05 -11.30 15.30
C THR A 335 21.54 -12.23 14.18
N ASP A 336 21.17 -13.51 14.25
CA ASP A 336 21.53 -14.51 13.26
C ASP A 336 20.60 -14.46 12.04
N THR A 337 21.06 -15.01 10.93
CA THR A 337 20.28 -15.18 9.70
C THR A 337 19.63 -16.57 9.59
N THR A 338 19.58 -17.28 10.70
CA THR A 338 18.98 -18.62 10.82
C THR A 338 18.24 -18.78 12.13
N PHE A 339 17.24 -19.65 12.14
CA PHE A 339 16.45 -20.03 13.30
C PHE A 339 16.07 -21.50 13.26
#